data_e1fde56b46c157e615fa0ea459aac54f
#
_entry.id   e1fde56b46c157e615fa0ea459aac54f
#
_cell.length_a   1.000
_cell.length_b   1.000
_cell.length_c   1.000
_cell.angle_alpha   90.00
_cell.angle_beta   90.00
_cell.angle_gamma   90.00
#
_symmetry.space_group_name_H-M   'P 1'
#
loop_
_entity.id
_entity.type
_entity.pdbx_description
1 polymer ?
#
loop_
_entity_poly.entity_id
_entity_poly.type
_entity_poly.pdbx_seq_one_letter_code
_entity_poly.pdbx_strand_id
1 'polypeptide(L)'
;MENTMKFGYEKHNADTIANTDKKRICAYFTVLDTHKIKPVDIRFRTNELLEEVAKHDDWILESVIWDANHKIDTNREGLNTILDKAKNDEFDILLMYHCMQVSRSGSKTFDWTLQLHQLGKSVYGIVDEIHSFDELAEALHLTVARQKQYEALKKA
;
A
#
# COMPACT_ATOMS: atom_id res chain seq x y z
N MET A 1 1.04 -22.25 21.53
CA MET A 1 1.09 -20.81 21.36
C MET A 1 1.25 -20.45 19.90
N GLU A 2 0.25 -19.86 19.34
CA GLU A 2 0.26 -19.57 17.91
C GLU A 2 0.95 -18.24 17.64
N ASN A 3 2.09 -18.32 16.96
CA ASN A 3 2.71 -17.15 16.38
C ASN A 3 2.04 -16.87 15.04
N THR A 4 0.89 -16.20 15.10
CA THR A 4 0.32 -15.64 13.89
C THR A 4 1.09 -14.37 13.59
N MET A 5 2.00 -14.46 12.61
CA MET A 5 2.65 -13.26 12.08
C MET A 5 1.60 -12.42 11.37
N LYS A 6 1.17 -11.33 12.02
CA LYS A 6 0.19 -10.40 11.46
C LYS A 6 0.81 -9.32 10.60
N PHE A 7 2.12 -9.32 10.50
CA PHE A 7 2.88 -8.26 9.85
C PHE A 7 4.24 -8.81 9.43
N GLY A 8 4.71 -8.39 8.27
CA GLY A 8 6.03 -8.75 7.77
C GLY A 8 6.74 -7.57 7.15
N TYR A 9 8.06 -7.58 7.23
CA TYR A 9 8.92 -6.53 6.70
C TYR A 9 10.22 -7.15 6.18
N GLU A 10 10.54 -6.86 4.92
CA GLU A 10 11.81 -7.26 4.28
C GLU A 10 12.46 -6.06 3.65
N LYS A 11 13.73 -5.84 3.98
CA LYS A 11 14.55 -4.84 3.28
C LYS A 11 15.19 -5.46 2.04
N HIS A 12 15.27 -4.67 0.99
CA HIS A 12 15.92 -5.06 -0.27
C HIS A 12 16.94 -3.99 -0.67
N ASN A 13 17.99 -4.42 -1.37
CA ASN A 13 19.00 -3.53 -1.96
C ASN A 13 19.65 -2.59 -0.94
N ALA A 14 19.85 -3.03 0.29
CA ALA A 14 20.36 -2.20 1.38
C ALA A 14 21.69 -1.53 1.03
N ASP A 15 22.55 -2.21 0.26
CA ASP A 15 23.89 -1.70 -0.09
C ASP A 15 23.86 -0.60 -1.15
N THR A 16 22.81 -0.56 -1.98
CA THR A 16 22.73 0.38 -3.11
C THR A 16 21.74 1.50 -2.88
N ILE A 17 20.78 1.32 -1.97
CA ILE A 17 19.66 2.24 -1.82
C ILE A 17 20.07 3.63 -1.35
N ALA A 18 21.12 3.72 -0.54
CA ALA A 18 21.59 4.99 0.01
C ALA A 18 22.18 5.93 -1.04
N ASN A 19 22.67 5.39 -2.16
CA ASN A 19 23.36 6.13 -3.21
C ASN A 19 22.65 6.06 -4.56
N THR A 20 21.39 5.68 -4.57
CA THR A 20 20.65 5.53 -5.82
C THR A 20 19.99 6.83 -6.27
N ASP A 21 19.99 7.07 -7.58
CA ASP A 21 19.20 8.13 -8.21
C ASP A 21 17.82 7.62 -8.61
N LYS A 22 17.58 6.32 -8.45
CA LYS A 22 16.29 5.70 -8.78
C LYS A 22 15.25 6.00 -7.73
N LYS A 23 14.00 5.89 -8.11
CA LYS A 23 12.88 5.98 -7.16
C LYS A 23 12.89 4.73 -6.27
N ARG A 24 12.89 4.96 -4.97
CA ARG A 24 12.91 3.88 -3.97
C ARG A 24 11.48 3.42 -3.72
N ILE A 25 11.24 2.14 -3.93
CA ILE A 25 9.90 1.57 -3.89
C ILE A 25 9.69 0.79 -2.60
N CYS A 26 8.66 1.16 -1.86
CA CYS A 26 8.12 0.38 -0.76
C CYS A 26 6.90 -0.37 -1.28
N ALA A 27 6.97 -1.69 -1.37
CA ALA A 27 5.86 -2.50 -1.85
C ALA A 27 5.04 -3.00 -0.67
N TYR A 28 3.72 -2.95 -0.81
CA TYR A 28 2.81 -3.33 0.26
C TYR A 28 1.69 -4.22 -0.27
N PHE A 29 1.33 -5.25 0.48
CA PHE A 29 0.17 -6.07 0.20
C PHE A 29 -0.49 -6.55 1.48
N THR A 30 -1.73 -7.00 1.36
CA THR A 30 -2.49 -7.60 2.46
C THR A 30 -2.77 -9.06 2.15
N VAL A 31 -2.76 -9.88 3.19
CA VAL A 31 -3.12 -11.29 3.11
C VAL A 31 -4.30 -11.52 4.05
N LEU A 32 -5.32 -12.21 3.55
CA LEU A 32 -6.45 -12.60 4.39
C LEU A 32 -6.01 -13.77 5.26
N ASP A 33 -6.00 -13.55 6.57
CA ASP A 33 -5.66 -14.57 7.55
C ASP A 33 -6.93 -15.33 7.91
N THR A 34 -7.33 -16.28 7.07
CA THR A 34 -8.50 -17.12 7.35
C THR A 34 -8.12 -18.35 8.19
N HIS A 35 -6.88 -18.83 8.07
CA HIS A 35 -6.36 -19.99 8.82
C HIS A 35 -4.87 -19.82 9.14
N LYS A 36 -4.02 -20.23 8.22
CA LYS A 36 -2.57 -20.09 8.35
C LYS A 36 -2.03 -19.43 7.08
N ILE A 37 -1.23 -18.39 7.29
CA ILE A 37 -0.51 -17.77 6.19
C ILE A 37 0.64 -18.68 5.81
N LYS A 38 0.66 -19.13 4.57
CA LYS A 38 1.73 -19.96 4.07
C LYS A 38 2.86 -19.09 3.49
N PRO A 39 4.13 -19.44 3.75
CA PRO A 39 5.24 -18.70 3.15
C PRO A 39 5.17 -18.61 1.63
N VAL A 40 4.58 -19.61 0.97
CA VAL A 40 4.43 -19.61 -0.49
C VAL A 40 3.50 -18.49 -0.95
N ASP A 41 2.47 -18.17 -0.18
CA ASP A 41 1.52 -17.10 -0.52
C ASP A 41 2.20 -15.73 -0.45
N ILE A 42 3.03 -15.52 0.58
CA ILE A 42 3.80 -14.30 0.73
C ILE A 42 4.79 -14.14 -0.42
N ARG A 43 5.49 -15.23 -0.79
CA ARG A 43 6.44 -15.21 -1.90
C ARG A 43 5.77 -14.92 -3.22
N PHE A 44 4.61 -15.52 -3.46
CA PHE A 44 3.85 -15.29 -4.69
C PHE A 44 3.49 -13.82 -4.84
N ARG A 45 2.95 -13.23 -3.77
CA ARG A 45 2.56 -11.81 -3.75
C ARG A 45 3.78 -10.90 -3.91
N THR A 46 4.86 -11.22 -3.22
CA THR A 46 6.11 -10.47 -3.33
C THR A 46 6.63 -10.49 -4.76
N ASN A 47 6.64 -11.66 -5.39
CA ASN A 47 7.13 -11.80 -6.77
C ASN A 47 6.31 -10.99 -7.77
N GLU A 48 4.99 -10.91 -7.60
CA GLU A 48 4.16 -10.10 -8.47
C GLU A 48 4.52 -8.61 -8.37
N LEU A 49 4.79 -8.13 -7.17
CA LEU A 49 5.21 -6.74 -6.96
C LEU A 49 6.61 -6.50 -7.52
N LEU A 50 7.51 -7.47 -7.38
CA LEU A 50 8.85 -7.41 -7.97
C LEU A 50 8.80 -7.31 -9.49
N GLU A 51 7.88 -8.03 -10.13
CA GLU A 51 7.69 -7.97 -11.58
C GLU A 51 7.29 -6.56 -12.01
N GLU A 52 6.45 -5.89 -11.25
CA GLU A 52 6.06 -4.52 -11.56
C GLU A 52 7.25 -3.56 -11.41
N VAL A 53 8.05 -3.72 -10.37
CA VAL A 53 9.26 -2.91 -10.19
C VAL A 53 10.22 -3.10 -11.37
N ALA A 54 10.37 -4.33 -11.83
CA ALA A 54 11.28 -4.65 -12.95
C ALA A 54 10.87 -4.01 -14.28
N LYS A 55 9.61 -3.60 -14.43
CA LYS A 55 9.14 -2.90 -15.63
C LYS A 55 9.58 -1.45 -15.71
N HIS A 56 10.10 -0.90 -14.62
CA HIS A 56 10.50 0.51 -14.52
C HIS A 56 12.00 0.61 -14.31
N ASP A 57 12.71 1.11 -15.31
CA ASP A 57 14.17 1.24 -15.25
C ASP A 57 14.65 2.21 -14.18
N ASP A 58 13.82 3.17 -13.80
CA ASP A 58 14.12 4.18 -12.80
C ASP A 58 13.64 3.83 -11.40
N TRP A 59 13.20 2.59 -11.17
CA TRP A 59 12.76 2.11 -9.87
C TRP A 59 13.75 1.14 -9.25
N ILE A 60 13.86 1.17 -7.92
CA ILE A 60 14.60 0.18 -7.14
C ILE A 60 13.76 -0.20 -5.92
N LEU A 61 13.64 -1.49 -5.66
CA LEU A 61 12.89 -1.97 -4.49
C LEU A 61 13.69 -1.69 -3.21
N GLU A 62 13.07 -0.98 -2.27
CA GLU A 62 13.66 -0.68 -0.97
C GLU A 62 13.17 -1.65 0.10
N SER A 63 11.88 -1.98 0.06
CA SER A 63 11.30 -2.89 1.05
C SER A 63 10.00 -3.50 0.56
N VAL A 64 9.64 -4.62 1.18
CA VAL A 64 8.32 -5.25 1.03
C VAL A 64 7.72 -5.34 2.43
N ILE A 65 6.49 -4.89 2.57
CA ILE A 65 5.74 -4.90 3.83
C ILE A 65 4.39 -5.54 3.58
N TRP A 66 3.92 -6.35 4.52
CA TRP A 66 2.60 -6.95 4.40
C TRP A 66 1.90 -7.03 5.75
N ASP A 67 0.58 -6.95 5.71
CA ASP A 67 -0.30 -7.17 6.85
C ASP A 67 -1.19 -8.37 6.59
N ALA A 68 -1.45 -9.14 7.62
CA ALA A 68 -2.36 -10.28 7.58
C ALA A 68 -3.48 -10.02 8.58
N ASN A 69 -4.67 -9.70 8.08
CA ASN A 69 -5.80 -9.35 8.93
C ASN A 69 -7.10 -9.93 8.40
N HIS A 70 -7.93 -10.42 9.31
CA HIS A 70 -9.30 -10.79 9.02
C HIS A 70 -10.15 -9.54 8.75
N LYS A 71 -9.82 -8.46 9.43
CA LYS A 71 -10.56 -7.20 9.37
C LYS A 71 -9.61 -6.11 8.87
N ILE A 72 -9.91 -5.59 7.70
CA ILE A 72 -9.06 -4.62 7.02
C ILE A 72 -8.84 -3.33 7.85
N ASP A 73 -9.83 -2.95 8.66
CA ASP A 73 -9.77 -1.70 9.41
C ASP A 73 -9.30 -1.85 10.85
N THR A 74 -8.77 -3.03 11.23
CA THR A 74 -8.17 -3.21 12.55
C THR A 74 -6.70 -2.82 12.53
N ASN A 75 -6.08 -2.82 13.71
CA ASN A 75 -4.69 -2.42 13.91
C ASN A 75 -3.75 -3.00 12.84
N ARG A 76 -3.17 -2.13 12.03
CA ARG A 76 -2.36 -2.49 10.87
C ARG A 76 -0.93 -1.98 11.04
N GLU A 77 -0.08 -2.85 11.59
CA GLU A 77 1.32 -2.51 11.85
C GLU A 77 2.10 -2.20 10.58
N GLY A 78 1.74 -2.84 9.46
CA GLY A 78 2.38 -2.57 8.18
C GLY A 78 2.16 -1.13 7.73
N LEU A 79 0.94 -0.63 7.82
CA LEU A 79 0.63 0.76 7.47
C LEU A 79 1.34 1.75 8.39
N ASN A 80 1.41 1.44 9.69
CA ASN A 80 2.12 2.28 10.64
C ASN A 80 3.62 2.33 10.34
N THR A 81 4.20 1.19 9.98
CA THR A 81 5.61 1.10 9.59
C THR A 81 5.87 1.93 8.33
N ILE A 82 4.97 1.88 7.35
CA ILE A 82 5.10 2.67 6.12
C ILE A 82 5.12 4.17 6.43
N LEU A 83 4.22 4.64 7.32
CA LEU A 83 4.20 6.05 7.72
C LEU A 83 5.51 6.46 8.41
N ASP A 84 6.04 5.62 9.29
CA ASP A 84 7.30 5.89 9.97
C ASP A 84 8.45 5.96 8.97
N LYS A 85 8.48 5.06 7.99
CA LYS A 85 9.47 5.07 6.92
C LYS A 85 9.36 6.34 6.07
N ALA A 86 8.14 6.79 5.80
CA ALA A 86 7.91 8.02 5.05
C ALA A 86 8.44 9.24 5.80
N LYS A 87 8.20 9.29 7.11
CA LYS A 87 8.72 10.37 7.96
C LYS A 87 10.25 10.41 7.99
N ASN A 88 10.89 9.26 7.86
CA ASN A 88 12.35 9.12 7.84
C ASN A 88 12.93 9.17 6.42
N ASP A 89 12.11 9.46 5.42
CA ASP A 89 12.49 9.53 4.00
C ASP A 89 13.21 8.28 3.51
N GLU A 90 12.64 7.12 3.79
CA GLU A 90 13.23 5.83 3.43
C GLU A 90 12.76 5.30 2.07
N PHE A 91 11.70 5.87 1.49
CA PHE A 91 11.21 5.48 0.17
C PHE A 91 10.56 6.68 -0.54
N ASP A 92 10.24 6.51 -1.81
CA ASP A 92 9.63 7.56 -2.65
C ASP A 92 8.22 7.20 -3.09
N ILE A 93 7.97 5.95 -3.43
CA ILE A 93 6.69 5.48 -3.96
C ILE A 93 6.22 4.26 -3.17
N LEU A 94 4.95 4.27 -2.76
CA LEU A 94 4.29 3.11 -2.19
C LEU A 94 3.58 2.35 -3.32
N LEU A 95 4.03 1.12 -3.57
CA LEU A 95 3.51 0.27 -4.62
C LEU A 95 2.53 -0.74 -4.01
N MET A 96 1.32 -0.81 -4.57
CA MET A 96 0.26 -1.72 -4.12
C MET A 96 -0.46 -2.32 -5.32
N TYR A 97 -1.18 -3.42 -5.12
CA TYR A 97 -2.08 -3.93 -6.14
C TYR A 97 -3.25 -2.98 -6.37
N HIS A 98 -3.87 -2.60 -5.27
CA HIS A 98 -4.98 -1.66 -5.22
C HIS A 98 -4.72 -0.66 -4.11
N CYS A 99 -4.93 0.61 -4.38
CA CYS A 99 -4.82 1.62 -3.33
C CYS A 99 -5.86 1.43 -2.23
N MET A 100 -6.97 0.77 -2.52
CA MET A 100 -8.00 0.44 -1.53
C MET A 100 -7.61 -0.69 -0.57
N GLN A 101 -6.40 -1.23 -0.69
CA GLN A 101 -5.85 -2.13 0.34
C GLN A 101 -5.60 -1.41 1.66
N VAL A 102 -5.54 -0.09 1.66
CA VAL A 102 -5.40 0.73 2.86
C VAL A 102 -6.64 0.59 3.74
N SER A 103 -7.83 0.75 3.18
CA SER A 103 -9.09 0.64 3.91
C SER A 103 -10.24 0.35 2.93
N ARG A 104 -11.32 -0.23 3.45
CA ARG A 104 -12.57 -0.34 2.69
C ARG A 104 -13.28 1.00 2.58
N SER A 105 -12.96 1.93 3.46
CA SER A 105 -13.53 3.28 3.45
C SER A 105 -12.70 4.19 2.55
N GLY A 106 -13.35 4.82 1.58
CA GLY A 106 -12.70 5.82 0.72
C GLY A 106 -12.14 6.98 1.53
N SER A 107 -12.86 7.44 2.55
CA SER A 107 -12.40 8.52 3.42
C SER A 107 -11.14 8.17 4.19
N LYS A 108 -11.09 6.97 4.76
CA LYS A 108 -9.91 6.51 5.50
C LYS A 108 -8.71 6.31 4.58
N THR A 109 -8.94 5.76 3.39
CA THR A 109 -7.89 5.62 2.38
C THR A 109 -7.34 6.98 1.98
N PHE A 110 -8.23 7.94 1.74
CA PHE A 110 -7.83 9.31 1.40
C PHE A 110 -6.99 9.93 2.52
N ASP A 111 -7.48 9.87 3.76
CA ASP A 111 -6.80 10.49 4.91
C ASP A 111 -5.41 9.90 5.12
N TRP A 112 -5.30 8.59 5.00
CA TRP A 112 -4.00 7.91 5.18
C TRP A 112 -3.02 8.26 4.07
N THR A 113 -3.46 8.18 2.81
CA THR A 113 -2.60 8.48 1.65
C THR A 113 -2.25 9.97 1.57
N LEU A 114 -3.12 10.84 2.06
CA LEU A 114 -2.83 12.27 2.17
C LEU A 114 -1.61 12.52 3.07
N GLN A 115 -1.48 11.78 4.17
CA GLN A 115 -0.32 11.89 5.02
C GLN A 115 0.97 11.57 4.27
N LEU A 116 0.96 10.53 3.42
CA LEU A 116 2.11 10.20 2.56
C LEU A 116 2.40 11.32 1.58
N HIS A 117 1.36 11.87 0.95
CA HIS A 117 1.50 12.97 -0.01
C HIS A 117 2.13 14.20 0.66
N GLN A 118 1.69 14.53 1.86
CA GLN A 118 2.23 15.65 2.63
C GLN A 118 3.70 15.44 3.01
N LEU A 119 4.15 14.20 3.07
CA LEU A 119 5.54 13.85 3.31
C LEU A 119 6.35 13.72 2.01
N GLY A 120 5.76 14.10 0.87
CA GLY A 120 6.42 14.06 -0.43
C GLY A 120 6.48 12.68 -1.08
N LYS A 121 5.66 11.73 -0.61
CA LYS A 121 5.64 10.38 -1.16
C LYS A 121 4.47 10.22 -2.13
N SER A 122 4.60 9.29 -3.07
CA SER A 122 3.57 8.97 -4.04
C SER A 122 3.00 7.58 -3.80
N VAL A 123 1.88 7.29 -4.44
CA VAL A 123 1.25 5.96 -4.42
C VAL A 123 1.12 5.44 -5.84
N TYR A 124 1.17 4.13 -5.98
CA TYR A 124 1.04 3.48 -7.28
C TYR A 124 0.25 2.18 -7.10
N GLY A 125 -0.90 2.10 -7.75
CA GLY A 125 -1.75 0.91 -7.77
C GLY A 125 -1.67 0.22 -9.12
N ILE A 126 -1.39 -1.08 -9.12
CA ILE A 126 -1.18 -1.84 -10.37
C ILE A 126 -2.51 -2.09 -11.07
N VAL A 127 -3.46 -2.67 -10.34
CA VAL A 127 -4.73 -3.16 -10.93
C VAL A 127 -5.70 -2.01 -11.17
N ASP A 128 -5.75 -1.05 -10.28
CA ASP A 128 -6.63 0.13 -10.40
C ASP A 128 -6.04 1.22 -11.30
N GLU A 129 -4.83 1.01 -11.81
CA GLU A 129 -4.15 1.95 -12.74
C GLU A 129 -4.04 3.37 -12.18
N ILE A 130 -3.80 3.47 -10.88
CA ILE A 130 -3.59 4.75 -10.19
C ILE A 130 -2.08 4.94 -10.01
N HIS A 131 -1.54 6.01 -10.59
CA HIS A 131 -0.10 6.23 -10.63
C HIS A 131 0.37 7.46 -9.85
N SER A 132 -0.54 8.12 -9.14
CA SER A 132 -0.21 9.29 -8.34
C SER A 132 -1.27 9.49 -7.26
N PHE A 133 -0.94 10.33 -6.27
CA PHE A 133 -1.93 10.72 -5.26
C PHE A 133 -3.08 11.50 -5.90
N ASP A 134 -2.81 12.35 -6.88
CA ASP A 134 -3.85 13.14 -7.54
C ASP A 134 -4.87 12.24 -8.25
N GLU A 135 -4.40 11.22 -8.94
CA GLU A 135 -5.27 10.24 -9.57
C GLU A 135 -6.11 9.48 -8.55
N LEU A 136 -5.49 9.10 -7.41
CA LEU A 136 -6.19 8.43 -6.33
C LEU A 136 -7.26 9.33 -5.72
N ALA A 137 -6.92 10.57 -5.45
CA ALA A 137 -7.85 11.55 -4.86
C ALA A 137 -9.06 11.76 -5.76
N GLU A 138 -8.85 11.86 -7.07
CA GLU A 138 -9.93 12.00 -8.03
C GLU A 138 -10.84 10.77 -8.05
N ALA A 139 -10.25 9.58 -8.08
CA ALA A 139 -11.01 8.32 -8.06
C ALA A 139 -11.84 8.18 -6.78
N LEU A 140 -11.27 8.51 -5.63
CA LEU A 140 -11.96 8.46 -4.34
C LEU A 140 -13.06 9.50 -4.24
N HIS A 141 -12.84 10.70 -4.78
CA HIS A 141 -13.85 11.76 -4.79
C HIS A 141 -15.09 11.31 -5.54
N LEU A 142 -14.93 10.71 -6.70
CA LEU A 142 -16.06 10.18 -7.49
C LEU A 142 -16.81 9.08 -6.71
N THR A 143 -16.08 8.19 -6.06
CA THR A 143 -16.68 7.11 -5.28
C THR A 143 -17.50 7.65 -4.11
N VAL A 144 -16.97 8.60 -3.36
CA VAL A 144 -17.65 9.22 -2.23
C VAL A 144 -18.89 9.98 -2.71
N ALA A 145 -18.80 10.70 -3.82
CA ALA A 145 -19.93 11.43 -4.39
C ALA A 145 -21.07 10.48 -4.76
N ARG A 146 -20.75 9.34 -5.39
CA ARG A 146 -21.74 8.33 -5.74
C ARG A 146 -22.41 7.74 -4.51
N GLN A 147 -21.65 7.46 -3.47
CA GLN A 147 -22.19 6.97 -2.19
C GLN A 147 -23.17 7.96 -1.58
N LYS A 148 -22.82 9.23 -1.56
CA LYS A 148 -23.69 10.29 -1.02
C LYS A 148 -24.98 10.40 -1.81
N GLN A 149 -24.92 10.30 -3.13
CA GLN A 149 -26.11 10.31 -3.98
C GLN A 149 -27.03 9.11 -3.69
N TYR A 150 -26.44 7.94 -3.54
CA TYR A 150 -27.19 6.73 -3.22
C TYR A 150 -27.88 6.82 -1.86
N GLU A 151 -27.20 7.32 -0.86
CA GLU A 151 -27.78 7.53 0.47
C GLU A 151 -28.89 8.56 0.47
N ALA A 152 -28.74 9.63 -0.32
CA ALA A 152 -29.77 10.64 -0.46
C ALA A 152 -31.04 10.06 -1.10
N LEU A 153 -30.90 9.17 -2.10
CA LEU A 153 -32.03 8.49 -2.74
C LEU A 153 -32.75 7.56 -1.75
N LYS A 154 -32.04 6.92 -0.85
CA LYS A 154 -32.65 6.05 0.17
C LYS A 154 -33.50 6.81 1.18
N LYS A 155 -33.19 8.09 1.42
CA LYS A 155 -33.88 8.94 2.40
C LYS A 155 -35.09 9.66 1.79
N ALA A 156 -35.25 9.58 0.49
CA ALA A 156 -36.36 10.24 -0.21
C ALA A 156 -37.65 9.46 -0.10
#